data_e8a4e9962400047f647906e7f583039b
#
_entry.id   e8a4e9962400047f647906e7f583039b
#
_cell.length_a   1.000
_cell.length_b   1.000
_cell.length_c   1.000
_cell.angle_alpha   90.00
_cell.angle_beta   90.00
_cell.angle_gamma   90.00
#
_symmetry.space_group_name_H-M   'P 1'
#
loop_
_entity.id
_entity.type
_entity.pdbx_description
1 polymer ?
#
loop_
_entity_poly.entity_id
_entity_poly.type
_entity_poly.pdbx_seq_one_letter_code
_entity_poly.pdbx_strand_id
1 'polypeptide(L)'
;MFKFRFPHKPNAKTKLARRVFFVRKRTLAIPAGLAAVCALCLITTLPSYVSAASTQRQLPIYCVQREDKVCSLTFDAAWGNEDTQQLIDILGRYHVKATFFVVGDWVEKYPESVKALSDAGHEVMSHSDTHAHFNALSAQEIVADLTTAGEKIAAVTGKTPNLFRPPFGEYDDHVIATVRGMG
;
A
#
# COMPACT_ATOMS: atom_id res chain seq x y z
N MET A 1 54.44 81.64 -41.57
CA MET A 1 53.12 81.03 -41.62
C MET A 1 53.28 79.62 -42.14
N PHE A 2 53.44 78.65 -41.15
CA PHE A 2 53.76 77.27 -41.45
C PHE A 2 52.39 76.45 -41.47
N LYS A 3 52.07 75.82 -42.62
CA LYS A 3 50.92 74.90 -42.74
C LYS A 3 51.41 73.50 -42.41
N PHE A 4 50.92 72.96 -41.32
CA PHE A 4 51.08 71.55 -41.01
C PHE A 4 49.99 70.71 -41.71
N ARG A 5 50.41 69.73 -42.51
CA ARG A 5 49.58 68.79 -43.25
C ARG A 5 49.56 67.43 -42.48
N PHE A 6 48.46 67.05 -41.95
CA PHE A 6 48.29 65.73 -41.30
C PHE A 6 48.16 64.63 -42.32
N PRO A 7 48.78 63.47 -42.15
CA PRO A 7 48.61 62.34 -43.03
C PRO A 7 47.30 61.63 -42.76
N HIS A 8 46.57 61.35 -43.87
CA HIS A 8 45.31 60.61 -43.86
C HIS A 8 45.60 59.14 -43.56
N LYS A 9 44.97 58.59 -42.51
CA LYS A 9 45.03 57.18 -42.22
C LYS A 9 44.11 56.37 -43.15
N PRO A 10 44.55 55.26 -43.74
CA PRO A 10 43.69 54.42 -44.55
C PRO A 10 42.71 53.62 -43.68
N ASN A 11 41.48 53.61 -44.10
CA ASN A 11 40.36 52.93 -43.46
C ASN A 11 40.51 51.40 -43.65
N ALA A 12 40.92 50.72 -42.62
CA ALA A 12 41.01 49.26 -42.63
C ALA A 12 39.60 48.65 -42.51
N LYS A 13 39.00 48.31 -43.63
CA LYS A 13 37.82 47.45 -43.68
C LYS A 13 38.24 46.03 -43.26
N THR A 14 38.05 45.67 -41.98
CA THR A 14 38.18 44.32 -41.49
C THR A 14 37.12 43.47 -42.16
N LYS A 15 37.51 42.69 -43.13
CA LYS A 15 36.69 41.60 -43.69
C LYS A 15 36.59 40.51 -42.63
N LEU A 16 35.46 40.44 -41.99
CA LEU A 16 35.09 39.31 -41.14
C LEU A 16 35.05 38.05 -42.02
N ALA A 17 36.09 37.24 -41.98
CA ALA A 17 36.13 35.98 -42.69
C ALA A 17 35.11 35.02 -42.03
N ARG A 18 33.97 34.85 -42.65
CA ARG A 18 32.96 33.81 -42.27
C ARG A 18 33.61 32.45 -42.53
N ARG A 19 34.14 31.82 -41.49
CA ARG A 19 34.59 30.44 -41.58
C ARG A 19 33.33 29.55 -41.79
N VAL A 20 33.12 29.12 -42.99
CA VAL A 20 32.08 28.13 -43.31
C VAL A 20 32.67 26.76 -43.05
N PHE A 21 32.25 26.09 -41.98
CA PHE A 21 32.64 24.74 -41.70
C PHE A 21 31.80 23.80 -42.58
N PHE A 22 32.40 23.23 -43.60
CA PHE A 22 31.81 22.12 -44.36
C PHE A 22 31.95 20.83 -43.55
N VAL A 23 30.88 20.46 -42.80
CA VAL A 23 30.81 19.17 -42.17
C VAL A 23 30.40 18.12 -43.19
N ARG A 24 31.29 17.18 -43.52
CA ARG A 24 30.96 16.07 -44.44
C ARG A 24 29.77 15.28 -43.87
N LYS A 25 28.73 15.01 -44.69
CA LYS A 25 27.53 14.26 -44.32
C LYS A 25 27.85 12.91 -43.61
N ARG A 26 28.98 12.27 -43.91
CA ARG A 26 29.45 11.04 -43.26
C ARG A 26 29.91 11.22 -41.80
N THR A 27 30.37 12.43 -41.41
CA THR A 27 30.84 12.71 -40.04
C THR A 27 29.68 12.95 -39.08
N LEU A 28 28.50 13.30 -39.56
CA LEU A 28 27.28 13.46 -38.76
C LEU A 28 26.49 12.15 -38.60
N ALA A 29 26.70 11.17 -39.45
CA ALA A 29 25.97 9.89 -39.44
C ALA A 29 26.36 9.03 -38.19
N ILE A 30 27.64 9.08 -37.77
CA ILE A 30 28.11 8.31 -36.60
C ILE A 30 27.52 8.82 -35.28
N PRO A 31 27.57 10.13 -34.94
CA PRO A 31 26.95 10.61 -33.69
C PRO A 31 25.41 10.51 -33.70
N ALA A 32 24.77 10.64 -34.88
CA ALA A 32 23.32 10.44 -34.99
C ALA A 32 22.93 8.98 -34.76
N GLY A 33 23.68 8.02 -35.27
CA GLY A 33 23.49 6.60 -35.01
C GLY A 33 23.68 6.23 -33.53
N LEU A 34 24.73 6.78 -32.90
CA LEU A 34 24.98 6.55 -31.47
C LEU A 34 23.85 7.11 -30.59
N ALA A 35 23.38 8.32 -30.91
CA ALA A 35 22.25 8.95 -30.20
C ALA A 35 20.95 8.13 -30.34
N ALA A 36 20.68 7.58 -31.53
CA ALA A 36 19.52 6.71 -31.75
C ALA A 36 19.60 5.41 -30.95
N VAL A 37 20.79 4.77 -30.87
CA VAL A 37 21.00 3.57 -30.07
C VAL A 37 20.85 3.89 -28.57
N CYS A 38 21.40 4.99 -28.08
CA CYS A 38 21.23 5.41 -26.69
C CYS A 38 19.76 5.70 -26.34
N ALA A 39 19.02 6.37 -27.24
CA ALA A 39 17.59 6.62 -27.06
C ALA A 39 16.79 5.31 -27.02
N LEU A 40 17.10 4.35 -27.91
CA LEU A 40 16.46 3.05 -27.91
C LEU A 40 16.75 2.26 -26.63
N CYS A 41 17.99 2.28 -26.15
CA CYS A 41 18.35 1.67 -24.85
C CYS A 41 17.60 2.33 -23.68
N LEU A 42 17.48 3.65 -23.65
CA LEU A 42 16.72 4.36 -22.63
C LEU A 42 15.23 3.97 -22.66
N ILE A 43 14.62 3.91 -23.85
CA ILE A 43 13.20 3.54 -24.01
C ILE A 43 12.95 2.09 -23.57
N THR A 44 13.88 1.19 -23.81
CA THR A 44 13.72 -0.23 -23.42
C THR A 44 14.04 -0.51 -21.96
N THR A 45 14.94 0.24 -21.34
CA THR A 45 15.36 0.02 -19.94
C THR A 45 14.54 0.79 -18.92
N LEU A 46 14.11 2.02 -19.22
CA LEU A 46 13.31 2.83 -18.31
C LEU A 46 12.00 2.16 -17.86
N PRO A 47 11.18 1.55 -18.74
CA PRO A 47 9.97 0.85 -18.31
C PRO A 47 10.24 -0.29 -17.33
N SER A 48 11.36 -1.01 -17.50
CA SER A 48 11.74 -2.11 -16.60
C SER A 48 12.12 -1.63 -15.20
N TYR A 49 12.79 -0.48 -15.09
CA TYR A 49 13.11 0.13 -13.79
C TYR A 49 11.87 0.66 -13.08
N VAL A 50 10.95 1.28 -13.81
CA VAL A 50 9.69 1.78 -13.23
C VAL A 50 8.79 0.63 -12.79
N SER A 51 8.72 -0.46 -13.55
CA SER A 51 7.95 -1.66 -13.18
C SER A 51 8.53 -2.38 -11.95
N ALA A 52 9.86 -2.45 -11.85
CA ALA A 52 10.52 -3.09 -10.70
C ALA A 52 10.39 -2.27 -9.40
N ALA A 53 10.24 -0.94 -9.49
CA ALA A 53 10.05 -0.08 -8.32
C ALA A 53 8.63 -0.14 -7.73
N SER A 54 7.64 -0.70 -8.47
CA SER A 54 6.23 -0.70 -8.06
C SER A 54 5.70 -2.04 -7.53
N THR A 55 6.55 -3.07 -7.40
CA THR A 55 6.11 -4.44 -7.06
C THR A 55 6.45 -4.87 -5.63
N GLN A 56 6.57 -3.96 -4.68
CA GLN A 56 6.64 -4.39 -3.29
C GLN A 56 5.23 -4.79 -2.82
N ARG A 57 4.96 -6.11 -2.88
CA ARG A 57 3.71 -6.70 -2.39
C ARG A 57 3.46 -6.29 -0.95
N GLN A 58 2.28 -5.77 -0.68
CA GLN A 58 1.86 -5.46 0.68
C GLN A 58 1.56 -6.76 1.44
N LEU A 59 2.00 -6.83 2.68
CA LEU A 59 1.79 -8.01 3.53
C LEU A 59 0.97 -7.63 4.75
N PRO A 60 0.06 -8.51 5.21
CA PRO A 60 -0.61 -8.33 6.49
C PRO A 60 0.37 -8.57 7.64
N ILE A 61 -0.07 -8.32 8.85
CA ILE A 61 0.70 -8.61 10.05
C ILE A 61 0.59 -10.11 10.34
N TYR A 62 1.70 -10.84 10.19
CA TYR A 62 1.78 -12.27 10.54
C TYR A 62 2.31 -12.52 11.94
N CYS A 63 3.20 -11.65 12.41
CA CYS A 63 3.80 -11.74 13.73
C CYS A 63 4.27 -10.37 14.20
N VAL A 64 4.47 -10.25 15.50
CA VAL A 64 5.06 -9.08 16.13
C VAL A 64 6.49 -9.44 16.53
N GLN A 65 7.45 -8.56 16.19
CA GLN A 65 8.85 -8.76 16.59
C GLN A 65 9.00 -8.55 18.08
N ARG A 66 9.31 -9.64 18.79
CA ARG A 66 9.51 -9.66 20.26
C ARG A 66 10.67 -10.60 20.59
N GLU A 67 11.34 -10.33 21.71
CA GLU A 67 12.42 -11.18 22.22
C GLU A 67 11.92 -12.24 23.20
N ASP A 68 10.78 -12.00 23.83
CA ASP A 68 10.14 -12.92 24.78
C ASP A 68 9.36 -14.03 24.06
N LYS A 69 9.29 -15.19 24.71
CA LYS A 69 8.59 -16.37 24.19
C LYS A 69 7.10 -16.28 24.52
N VAL A 70 6.36 -15.53 23.70
CA VAL A 70 4.91 -15.39 23.82
C VAL A 70 4.21 -15.77 22.53
N CYS A 71 2.96 -16.19 22.62
CA CYS A 71 2.06 -16.38 21.49
C CYS A 71 0.71 -15.73 21.78
N SER A 72 0.00 -15.35 20.73
CA SER A 72 -1.38 -14.90 20.81
C SER A 72 -2.30 -16.02 20.37
N LEU A 73 -3.30 -16.35 21.20
CA LEU A 73 -4.38 -17.26 20.81
C LEU A 73 -5.48 -16.45 20.15
N THR A 74 -5.91 -16.91 18.97
CA THR A 74 -6.98 -16.24 18.21
C THR A 74 -7.99 -17.28 17.73
N PHE A 75 -9.26 -16.89 17.69
CA PHE A 75 -10.37 -17.71 17.25
C PHE A 75 -11.20 -16.91 16.23
N ASP A 76 -11.71 -17.58 15.20
CA ASP A 76 -12.66 -17.01 14.26
C ASP A 76 -14.06 -17.58 14.58
N ALA A 77 -15.06 -16.70 14.76
CA ALA A 77 -16.43 -17.07 15.08
C ALA A 77 -17.36 -16.60 13.97
N ALA A 78 -17.92 -17.58 13.25
CA ALA A 78 -18.80 -17.34 12.10
C ALA A 78 -20.08 -18.20 12.14
N TRP A 79 -20.03 -19.38 12.74
CA TRP A 79 -21.14 -20.33 12.79
C TRP A 79 -21.27 -20.94 14.19
N GLY A 80 -22.54 -21.08 14.65
CA GLY A 80 -22.82 -21.65 15.96
C GLY A 80 -22.25 -20.85 17.12
N ASN A 81 -22.69 -21.12 18.34
CA ASN A 81 -22.17 -20.49 19.55
C ASN A 81 -22.14 -21.48 20.74
N GLU A 82 -22.33 -22.74 20.46
CA GLU A 82 -22.47 -23.80 21.45
C GLU A 82 -21.19 -23.95 22.31
N ASP A 83 -20.04 -23.64 21.72
CA ASP A 83 -18.73 -23.77 22.36
C ASP A 83 -18.31 -22.51 23.12
N THR A 84 -18.99 -21.38 22.94
CA THR A 84 -18.54 -20.07 23.42
C THR A 84 -18.30 -20.07 24.93
N GLN A 85 -19.26 -20.56 25.73
CA GLN A 85 -19.13 -20.58 27.17
C GLN A 85 -18.03 -21.54 27.61
N GLN A 86 -17.91 -22.70 26.98
CA GLN A 86 -16.85 -23.67 27.30
C GLN A 86 -15.45 -23.11 27.00
N LEU A 87 -15.28 -22.37 25.90
CA LEU A 87 -14.03 -21.67 25.56
C LEU A 87 -13.68 -20.61 26.63
N ILE A 88 -14.65 -19.78 27.03
CA ILE A 88 -14.48 -18.81 28.12
C ILE A 88 -14.02 -19.48 29.42
N ASP A 89 -14.68 -20.55 29.78
CA ASP A 89 -14.36 -21.28 31.02
C ASP A 89 -12.94 -21.91 30.98
N ILE A 90 -12.55 -22.49 29.84
CA ILE A 90 -11.21 -23.06 29.65
C ILE A 90 -10.16 -21.96 29.74
N LEU A 91 -10.32 -20.89 28.96
CA LEU A 91 -9.38 -19.76 28.93
C LEU A 91 -9.28 -19.10 30.31
N GLY A 92 -10.40 -18.95 31.01
CA GLY A 92 -10.46 -18.42 32.37
C GLY A 92 -9.71 -19.29 33.37
N ARG A 93 -9.85 -20.63 33.30
CA ARG A 93 -9.15 -21.58 34.13
C ARG A 93 -7.63 -21.47 34.03
N TYR A 94 -7.13 -21.18 32.86
CA TYR A 94 -5.69 -21.03 32.61
C TYR A 94 -5.22 -19.56 32.66
N HIS A 95 -6.10 -18.61 32.98
CA HIS A 95 -5.84 -17.18 33.03
C HIS A 95 -5.31 -16.62 31.69
N VAL A 96 -5.79 -17.19 30.58
CA VAL A 96 -5.41 -16.80 29.22
C VAL A 96 -6.44 -15.85 28.64
N LYS A 97 -5.98 -14.76 28.05
CA LYS A 97 -6.81 -13.89 27.19
C LYS A 97 -6.53 -14.22 25.74
N ALA A 98 -7.57 -14.14 24.92
CA ALA A 98 -7.53 -14.43 23.49
C ALA A 98 -8.21 -13.32 22.71
N THR A 99 -7.96 -13.28 21.42
CA THR A 99 -8.64 -12.39 20.45
C THR A 99 -9.63 -13.20 19.62
N PHE A 100 -10.88 -12.78 19.60
CA PHE A 100 -11.95 -13.40 18.80
C PHE A 100 -12.26 -12.49 17.62
N PHE A 101 -12.06 -13.00 16.41
CA PHE A 101 -12.47 -12.35 15.17
C PHE A 101 -13.88 -12.85 14.82
N VAL A 102 -14.87 -11.96 14.91
CA VAL A 102 -16.28 -12.31 14.79
C VAL A 102 -16.89 -11.75 13.52
N VAL A 103 -17.74 -12.53 12.86
CA VAL A 103 -18.54 -12.09 11.72
C VAL A 103 -19.73 -11.26 12.22
N GLY A 104 -20.05 -10.16 11.54
CA GLY A 104 -21.16 -9.28 11.91
C GLY A 104 -22.52 -9.99 11.97
N ASP A 105 -22.81 -10.90 11.05
CA ASP A 105 -24.00 -11.74 11.08
C ASP A 105 -24.04 -12.65 12.33
N TRP A 106 -22.87 -13.12 12.79
CA TRP A 106 -22.76 -13.88 14.01
C TRP A 106 -22.99 -13.01 15.25
N VAL A 107 -22.49 -11.76 15.24
CA VAL A 107 -22.74 -10.78 16.31
C VAL A 107 -24.23 -10.49 16.44
N GLU A 108 -24.92 -10.29 15.33
CA GLU A 108 -26.35 -10.01 15.31
C GLU A 108 -27.17 -11.19 15.80
N LYS A 109 -26.76 -12.40 15.45
CA LYS A 109 -27.46 -13.63 15.82
C LYS A 109 -27.20 -14.05 17.28
N TYR A 110 -26.01 -13.77 17.82
CA TYR A 110 -25.58 -14.23 19.14
C TYR A 110 -24.95 -13.09 20.00
N PRO A 111 -25.66 -11.98 20.22
CA PRO A 111 -25.10 -10.82 20.92
C PRO A 111 -24.69 -11.12 22.35
N GLU A 112 -25.40 -12.04 23.03
CA GLU A 112 -25.05 -12.50 24.38
C GLU A 112 -23.70 -13.23 24.44
N SER A 113 -23.37 -14.02 23.39
CA SER A 113 -22.06 -14.69 23.30
C SER A 113 -20.94 -13.68 23.08
N VAL A 114 -21.14 -12.69 22.23
CA VAL A 114 -20.20 -11.59 21.99
C VAL A 114 -19.96 -10.81 23.29
N LYS A 115 -21.06 -10.48 23.99
CA LYS A 115 -20.97 -9.79 25.28
C LYS A 115 -20.21 -10.61 26.31
N ALA A 116 -20.49 -11.91 26.44
CA ALA A 116 -19.80 -12.80 27.36
C ALA A 116 -18.29 -12.88 27.10
N LEU A 117 -17.87 -12.94 25.83
CA LEU A 117 -16.45 -12.88 25.43
C LEU A 117 -15.80 -11.55 25.88
N SER A 118 -16.45 -10.43 25.62
CA SER A 118 -15.97 -9.10 26.00
C SER A 118 -15.92 -8.92 27.53
N ASP A 119 -16.96 -9.33 28.26
CA ASP A 119 -17.05 -9.24 29.74
C ASP A 119 -15.99 -10.14 30.40
N ALA A 120 -15.67 -11.29 29.81
CA ALA A 120 -14.57 -12.14 30.25
C ALA A 120 -13.17 -11.54 29.99
N GLY A 121 -13.10 -10.37 29.34
CA GLY A 121 -11.87 -9.63 29.07
C GLY A 121 -11.09 -10.15 27.87
N HIS A 122 -11.74 -10.85 26.96
CA HIS A 122 -11.19 -11.17 25.64
C HIS A 122 -11.33 -9.98 24.69
N GLU A 123 -10.48 -9.91 23.67
CA GLU A 123 -10.62 -8.96 22.58
C GLU A 123 -11.61 -9.48 21.55
N VAL A 124 -12.54 -8.63 21.12
CA VAL A 124 -13.49 -8.93 20.05
C VAL A 124 -13.17 -8.02 18.87
N MET A 125 -12.78 -8.61 17.74
CA MET A 125 -12.29 -7.95 16.55
C MET A 125 -13.11 -8.39 15.32
N SER A 126 -12.93 -7.71 14.18
CA SER A 126 -13.74 -7.94 12.98
C SER A 126 -13.22 -9.11 12.14
N HIS A 127 -14.17 -9.97 11.71
CA HIS A 127 -13.99 -11.00 10.67
C HIS A 127 -14.92 -10.75 9.48
N SER A 128 -15.12 -9.48 9.09
CA SER A 128 -16.12 -8.98 8.13
C SER A 128 -17.56 -8.96 8.68
N ASP A 129 -18.48 -8.42 7.89
CA ASP A 129 -19.92 -8.46 8.23
C ASP A 129 -20.56 -9.76 7.80
N THR A 130 -20.33 -10.20 6.55
CA THR A 130 -21.05 -11.29 5.90
C THR A 130 -20.18 -12.49 5.52
N HIS A 131 -18.92 -12.53 5.95
CA HIS A 131 -17.92 -13.53 5.55
C HIS A 131 -17.71 -13.62 4.04
N ALA A 132 -17.66 -12.47 3.36
CA ALA A 132 -17.51 -12.38 1.91
C ALA A 132 -16.06 -12.63 1.44
N HIS A 133 -15.92 -12.93 0.13
CA HIS A 133 -14.63 -13.03 -0.55
C HIS A 133 -14.05 -11.64 -0.85
N PHE A 134 -13.15 -11.14 -0.02
CA PHE A 134 -12.66 -9.75 -0.05
C PHE A 134 -11.88 -9.40 -1.33
N ASN A 135 -11.19 -10.35 -1.95
CA ASN A 135 -10.51 -10.12 -3.23
C ASN A 135 -11.49 -9.84 -4.39
N ALA A 136 -12.77 -10.14 -4.22
CA ALA A 136 -13.81 -9.88 -5.23
C ALA A 136 -14.54 -8.55 -5.01
N LEU A 137 -14.32 -7.88 -3.87
CA LEU A 137 -15.02 -6.65 -3.49
C LEU A 137 -14.26 -5.40 -3.98
N SER A 138 -15.02 -4.37 -4.34
CA SER A 138 -14.47 -3.03 -4.55
C SER A 138 -14.06 -2.39 -3.20
N ALA A 139 -13.23 -1.34 -3.25
CA ALA A 139 -12.84 -0.61 -2.05
C ALA A 139 -14.04 -0.06 -1.27
N GLN A 140 -15.08 0.39 -1.95
CA GLN A 140 -16.30 0.90 -1.32
C GLN A 140 -17.07 -0.20 -0.60
N GLU A 141 -17.17 -1.39 -1.20
CA GLU A 141 -17.84 -2.56 -0.57
C GLU A 141 -17.04 -3.06 0.64
N ILE A 142 -15.70 -3.09 0.56
CA ILE A 142 -14.84 -3.42 1.71
C ILE A 142 -15.07 -2.45 2.87
N VAL A 143 -15.06 -1.15 2.60
CA VAL A 143 -15.30 -0.12 3.63
C VAL A 143 -16.70 -0.26 4.22
N ALA A 144 -17.71 -0.48 3.41
CA ALA A 144 -19.09 -0.65 3.88
C ALA A 144 -19.25 -1.89 4.77
N ASP A 145 -18.71 -3.04 4.34
CA ASP A 145 -18.75 -4.30 5.11
C ASP A 145 -18.08 -4.15 6.47
N LEU A 146 -16.83 -3.64 6.49
CA LEU A 146 -16.07 -3.48 7.73
C LEU A 146 -16.67 -2.42 8.68
N THR A 147 -17.28 -1.37 8.13
CA THR A 147 -17.97 -0.36 8.93
C THR A 147 -19.19 -0.97 9.62
N THR A 148 -20.02 -1.71 8.87
CA THR A 148 -21.20 -2.39 9.41
C THR A 148 -20.83 -3.41 10.49
N ALA A 149 -19.82 -4.25 10.23
CA ALA A 149 -19.30 -5.19 11.23
C ALA A 149 -18.81 -4.47 12.48
N GLY A 150 -18.06 -3.37 12.33
CA GLY A 150 -17.55 -2.57 13.42
C GLY A 150 -18.65 -1.96 14.27
N GLU A 151 -19.71 -1.43 13.65
CA GLU A 151 -20.88 -0.87 14.35
C GLU A 151 -21.63 -1.95 15.15
N LYS A 152 -21.87 -3.14 14.58
CA LYS A 152 -22.49 -4.28 15.26
C LYS A 152 -21.67 -4.71 16.50
N ILE A 153 -20.36 -4.85 16.34
CA ILE A 153 -19.45 -5.21 17.44
C ILE A 153 -19.47 -4.12 18.54
N ALA A 154 -19.34 -2.85 18.14
CA ALA A 154 -19.32 -1.73 19.08
C ALA A 154 -20.65 -1.58 19.84
N ALA A 155 -21.79 -1.84 19.23
CA ALA A 155 -23.10 -1.81 19.86
C ALA A 155 -23.23 -2.83 21.02
N VAL A 156 -22.58 -3.99 20.92
CA VAL A 156 -22.61 -5.04 21.94
C VAL A 156 -21.50 -4.88 22.98
N THR A 157 -20.29 -4.56 22.55
CA THR A 157 -19.08 -4.55 23.40
C THR A 157 -18.75 -3.18 23.99
N GLY A 158 -19.31 -2.09 23.43
CA GLY A 158 -18.91 -0.72 23.72
C GLY A 158 -17.53 -0.32 23.16
N LYS A 159 -16.91 -1.16 22.32
CA LYS A 159 -15.56 -0.96 21.79
C LYS A 159 -15.55 -1.13 20.26
N THR A 160 -14.97 -0.19 19.56
CA THR A 160 -14.72 -0.33 18.12
C THR A 160 -13.55 -1.26 17.85
N PRO A 161 -13.70 -2.29 17.00
CA PRO A 161 -12.59 -3.17 16.64
C PRO A 161 -11.54 -2.38 15.83
N ASN A 162 -10.27 -2.63 16.11
CA ASN A 162 -9.14 -2.01 15.42
C ASN A 162 -8.29 -3.04 14.66
N LEU A 163 -8.69 -4.30 14.65
CA LEU A 163 -8.08 -5.37 13.88
C LEU A 163 -9.13 -6.06 13.01
N PHE A 164 -8.69 -6.45 11.83
CA PHE A 164 -9.50 -7.21 10.88
C PHE A 164 -8.74 -8.44 10.43
N ARG A 165 -9.44 -9.58 10.37
CA ARG A 165 -8.96 -10.79 9.74
C ARG A 165 -9.83 -11.11 8.53
N PRO A 166 -9.25 -11.17 7.31
CA PRO A 166 -10.05 -11.44 6.12
C PRO A 166 -10.57 -12.89 6.14
N PRO A 167 -11.84 -13.10 5.75
CA PRO A 167 -12.39 -14.43 5.50
C PRO A 167 -11.51 -15.21 4.53
N PHE A 168 -11.45 -16.54 4.71
CA PHE A 168 -10.66 -17.46 3.89
C PHE A 168 -9.14 -17.17 3.86
N GLY A 169 -8.64 -16.18 4.62
CA GLY A 169 -7.28 -15.70 4.53
C GLY A 169 -6.98 -14.97 3.22
N GLU A 170 -8.00 -14.53 2.51
CA GLU A 170 -7.87 -13.85 1.22
C GLU A 170 -7.45 -12.40 1.39
N TYR A 171 -6.36 -12.02 0.74
CA TYR A 171 -5.90 -10.63 0.65
C TYR A 171 -5.07 -10.43 -0.61
N ASP A 172 -5.09 -9.22 -1.11
CA ASP A 172 -4.19 -8.66 -2.10
C ASP A 172 -3.80 -7.23 -1.72
N ASP A 173 -3.00 -6.58 -2.55
CA ASP A 173 -2.56 -5.20 -2.29
C ASP A 173 -3.74 -4.21 -2.23
N HIS A 174 -4.81 -4.48 -2.99
CA HIS A 174 -6.02 -3.68 -2.98
C HIS A 174 -6.75 -3.77 -1.64
N VAL A 175 -6.97 -5.00 -1.14
CA VAL A 175 -7.61 -5.23 0.17
C VAL A 175 -6.79 -4.58 1.29
N ILE A 176 -5.45 -4.82 1.32
CA ILE A 176 -4.58 -4.26 2.36
C ILE A 176 -4.58 -2.73 2.32
N ALA A 177 -4.45 -2.13 1.13
CA ALA A 177 -4.43 -0.68 0.99
C ALA A 177 -5.76 -0.05 1.44
N THR A 178 -6.89 -0.67 1.08
CA THR A 178 -8.23 -0.20 1.46
C THR A 178 -8.41 -0.26 2.99
N VAL A 179 -8.12 -1.40 3.60
CA VAL A 179 -8.28 -1.59 5.05
C VAL A 179 -7.37 -0.65 5.84
N ARG A 180 -6.10 -0.50 5.45
CA ARG A 180 -5.17 0.46 6.08
C ARG A 180 -5.60 1.91 5.92
N GLY A 181 -6.33 2.24 4.87
CA GLY A 181 -6.89 3.57 4.64
C GLY A 181 -8.05 3.91 5.56
N MET A 182 -8.62 2.95 6.27
CA MET A 182 -9.72 3.16 7.23
C MET A 182 -9.22 3.57 8.63
N GLY A 183 -7.94 3.40 8.94
CA GLY A 183 -7.34 3.79 10.24
C GLY A 183 -6.58 2.67 10.92
#